data_7578a1d6be3771aaae0c8d04e2ffdffd
#
_entry.id   7578a1d6be3771aaae0c8d04e2ffdffd
#
_cell.length_a   1.000
_cell.length_b   1.000
_cell.length_c   1.000
_cell.angle_alpha   90.00
_cell.angle_beta   90.00
_cell.angle_gamma   90.00
#
_symmetry.space_group_name_H-M   'P 1'
#
loop_
_entity.id
_entity.type
_entity.pdbx_description
1 polymer ?
#
loop_
_entity_poly.entity_id
_entity_poly.type
_entity_poly.pdbx_seq_one_letter_code
_entity_poly.pdbx_strand_id
1 'polypeptide(L)'
;MKLSIERAALLKCISHVQSVVERRNTIPILSNILISADDGAVRLSATDLDIEITDSVAAKVQTPGALTAPAHTLYEIIRKLPDGMDVKLEVAPAEQRLTLVAGRSRFALPVMQASDFPLMKSEGYKSTFTIDRSDLARLIGKTRFAISTEETRYYLNGIYFHVATDKGGSLLRAVATDGHRLALAEQDAPGGSESMPPVILPRKTVAELSRLLDDSNGE
;
A
#
# COMPACT_ATOMS: atom_id res chain seq x y z
N MET A 1 -19.55 -14.36 0.28
CA MET A 1 -18.10 -14.60 0.08
C MET A 1 -17.67 -15.74 0.98
N LYS A 2 -16.87 -16.69 0.45
CA LYS A 2 -16.30 -17.79 1.23
C LYS A 2 -14.95 -18.22 0.62
N LEU A 3 -13.90 -18.27 1.45
CA LEU A 3 -12.55 -18.60 1.00
C LEU A 3 -11.71 -19.24 2.12
N SER A 4 -10.62 -19.88 1.75
CA SER A 4 -9.56 -20.34 2.64
C SER A 4 -8.19 -19.91 2.09
N ILE A 5 -7.33 -19.44 2.97
CA ILE A 5 -6.01 -18.89 2.63
C ILE A 5 -4.99 -19.25 3.72
N GLU A 6 -3.77 -19.54 3.33
CA GLU A 6 -2.68 -19.81 4.25
C GLU A 6 -2.36 -18.55 5.09
N ARG A 7 -2.20 -18.73 6.41
CA ARG A 7 -2.04 -17.62 7.38
C ARG A 7 -0.85 -16.73 7.08
N ALA A 8 0.32 -17.27 6.73
CA ALA A 8 1.53 -16.47 6.51
C ALA A 8 1.36 -15.60 5.24
N ALA A 9 0.80 -16.16 4.18
CA ALA A 9 0.50 -15.44 2.94
C ALA A 9 -0.51 -14.30 3.17
N LEU A 10 -1.58 -14.56 3.94
CA LEU A 10 -2.54 -13.54 4.30
C LEU A 10 -1.93 -12.45 5.19
N LEU A 11 -1.08 -12.83 6.16
CA LEU A 11 -0.40 -11.87 7.03
C LEU A 11 0.51 -10.93 6.26
N LYS A 12 1.32 -11.48 5.32
CA LYS A 12 2.19 -10.67 4.45
C LYS A 12 1.37 -9.65 3.67
N CYS A 13 0.31 -10.08 3.00
CA CYS A 13 -0.57 -9.23 2.22
C CYS A 13 -1.25 -8.13 3.08
N ILE A 14 -1.82 -8.50 4.25
CA ILE A 14 -2.43 -7.52 5.17
C ILE A 14 -1.39 -6.54 5.70
N SER A 15 -0.17 -6.98 6.01
CA SER A 15 0.87 -6.10 6.55
C SER A 15 1.24 -4.99 5.55
N HIS A 16 1.19 -5.28 4.25
CA HIS A 16 1.46 -4.30 3.20
C HIS A 16 0.39 -3.20 3.16
N VAL A 17 -0.88 -3.56 3.25
CA VAL A 17 -1.98 -2.61 3.03
C VAL A 17 -2.43 -1.89 4.31
N GLN A 18 -2.33 -2.52 5.48
CA GLN A 18 -2.86 -1.95 6.72
C GLN A 18 -2.10 -0.71 7.22
N SER A 19 -0.86 -0.51 6.77
CA SER A 19 0.00 0.60 7.20
C SER A 19 -0.51 1.96 6.73
N VAL A 20 -1.20 2.02 5.59
CA VAL A 20 -1.79 3.26 5.09
C VAL A 20 -3.01 3.69 5.92
N VAL A 21 -3.66 2.73 6.61
CA VAL A 21 -4.85 2.97 7.42
C VAL A 21 -4.50 3.71 8.70
N GLU A 22 -5.02 4.91 8.87
CA GLU A 22 -4.81 5.70 10.08
C GLU A 22 -5.61 5.13 11.27
N ARG A 23 -5.01 5.17 12.46
CA ARG A 23 -5.66 4.69 13.69
C ARG A 23 -6.86 5.53 14.12
N ARG A 24 -6.85 6.81 13.76
CA ARG A 24 -7.94 7.75 14.03
C ARG A 24 -8.40 8.34 12.72
N ASN A 25 -9.55 7.90 12.26
CA ASN A 25 -10.14 8.39 11.03
C ASN A 25 -11.53 8.94 11.30
N THR A 26 -11.85 10.10 10.73
CA THR A 26 -13.19 10.70 10.82
C THR A 26 -14.19 10.04 9.89
N ILE A 27 -13.70 9.36 8.85
CA ILE A 27 -14.51 8.61 7.88
C ILE A 27 -14.39 7.13 8.20
N PRO A 28 -15.45 6.48 8.75
CA PRO A 28 -15.33 5.12 9.30
C PRO A 28 -14.82 4.06 8.31
N ILE A 29 -15.19 4.14 7.03
CA ILE A 29 -14.80 3.14 6.03
C ILE A 29 -13.29 3.17 5.74
N LEU A 30 -12.61 4.30 5.93
CA LEU A 30 -11.15 4.40 5.76
C LEU A 30 -10.37 3.70 6.89
N SER A 31 -11.04 3.27 7.96
CA SER A 31 -10.46 2.38 8.98
C SER A 31 -10.50 0.91 8.58
N ASN A 32 -11.15 0.61 7.44
CA ASN A 32 -11.29 -0.74 6.91
C ASN A 32 -10.32 -0.99 5.74
N ILE A 33 -10.06 -2.26 5.48
CA ILE A 33 -9.53 -2.74 4.21
C ILE A 33 -10.66 -3.31 3.37
N LEU A 34 -10.61 -3.09 2.06
CA LEU A 34 -11.45 -3.77 1.09
C LEU A 34 -10.85 -5.15 0.82
N ILE A 35 -11.67 -6.19 0.93
CA ILE A 35 -11.34 -7.58 0.64
C ILE A 35 -12.17 -8.00 -0.56
N SER A 36 -11.53 -8.30 -1.68
CA SER A 36 -12.17 -8.83 -2.88
C SER A 36 -11.63 -10.22 -3.19
N ALA A 37 -12.52 -11.20 -3.30
CA ALA A 37 -12.19 -12.58 -3.59
C ALA A 37 -12.78 -13.01 -4.94
N ASP A 38 -11.92 -13.37 -5.88
CA ASP A 38 -12.30 -13.82 -7.22
C ASP A 38 -11.17 -14.65 -7.84
N ASP A 39 -11.50 -15.52 -8.81
CA ASP A 39 -10.56 -16.29 -9.65
C ASP A 39 -9.36 -16.93 -8.92
N GLY A 40 -9.58 -17.48 -7.72
CA GLY A 40 -8.52 -18.15 -6.96
C GLY A 40 -7.56 -17.21 -6.23
N ALA A 41 -7.87 -15.93 -6.15
CA ALA A 41 -7.08 -14.92 -5.45
C ALA A 41 -7.92 -14.07 -4.49
N VAL A 42 -7.27 -13.50 -3.50
CA VAL A 42 -7.81 -12.43 -2.65
C VAL A 42 -6.99 -11.19 -2.88
N ARG A 43 -7.67 -10.10 -3.21
CA ARG A 43 -7.08 -8.76 -3.29
C ARG A 43 -7.49 -7.96 -2.07
N LEU A 44 -6.52 -7.33 -1.44
CA LEU A 44 -6.70 -6.42 -0.32
C LEU A 44 -6.33 -5.01 -0.77
N SER A 45 -7.18 -4.02 -0.47
CA SER A 45 -6.90 -2.60 -0.76
C SER A 45 -7.19 -1.75 0.45
N ALA A 46 -6.34 -0.78 0.70
CA ALA A 46 -6.52 0.23 1.73
C ALA A 46 -6.12 1.61 1.20
N THR A 47 -6.79 2.65 1.68
CA THR A 47 -6.53 4.04 1.27
C THR A 47 -6.80 5.02 2.40
N ASP A 48 -6.12 6.15 2.37
CA ASP A 48 -6.42 7.34 3.18
C ASP A 48 -6.92 8.51 2.32
N LEU A 49 -7.27 8.24 1.04
CA LEU A 49 -7.66 9.13 -0.04
C LEU A 49 -6.49 9.80 -0.78
N ASP A 50 -5.30 9.87 -0.20
CA ASP A 50 -4.10 10.38 -0.85
C ASP A 50 -3.23 9.25 -1.43
N ILE A 51 -3.24 8.10 -0.76
CA ILE A 51 -2.49 6.90 -1.12
C ILE A 51 -3.44 5.71 -1.14
N GLU A 52 -3.31 4.86 -2.14
CA GLU A 52 -3.92 3.54 -2.15
C GLU A 52 -2.82 2.48 -2.25
N ILE A 53 -2.89 1.48 -1.38
CA ILE A 53 -2.05 0.28 -1.46
C ILE A 53 -2.96 -0.90 -1.74
N THR A 54 -2.64 -1.64 -2.80
CA THR A 54 -3.31 -2.87 -3.16
C THR A 54 -2.29 -4.00 -3.26
N ASP A 55 -2.61 -5.13 -2.65
CA ASP A 55 -1.84 -6.36 -2.75
C ASP A 55 -2.76 -7.54 -2.96
N SER A 56 -2.24 -8.64 -3.52
CA SER A 56 -3.04 -9.81 -3.85
C SER A 56 -2.28 -11.09 -3.52
N VAL A 57 -3.02 -12.10 -3.10
CA VAL A 57 -2.48 -13.40 -2.70
C VAL A 57 -3.39 -14.53 -3.17
N ALA A 58 -2.79 -15.65 -3.57
CA ALA A 58 -3.53 -16.85 -3.96
C ALA A 58 -4.38 -17.39 -2.80
N ALA A 59 -5.61 -17.79 -3.09
CA ALA A 59 -6.55 -18.33 -2.11
C ALA A 59 -7.48 -19.36 -2.73
N LYS A 60 -7.99 -20.27 -1.91
CA LYS A 60 -9.04 -21.21 -2.33
C LYS A 60 -10.41 -20.51 -2.21
N VAL A 61 -10.85 -19.85 -3.26
CA VAL A 61 -12.14 -19.15 -3.30
C VAL A 61 -13.26 -20.15 -3.63
N GLN A 62 -14.17 -20.34 -2.69
CA GLN A 62 -15.36 -21.19 -2.88
C GLN A 62 -16.56 -20.37 -3.38
N THR A 63 -16.69 -19.15 -2.88
CA THR A 63 -17.76 -18.21 -3.28
C THR A 63 -17.13 -16.83 -3.41
N PRO A 64 -17.10 -16.25 -4.62
CA PRO A 64 -16.57 -14.91 -4.83
C PRO A 64 -17.38 -13.85 -4.10
N GLY A 65 -16.84 -12.65 -3.97
CA GLY A 65 -17.50 -11.50 -3.37
C GLY A 65 -16.53 -10.49 -2.81
N ALA A 66 -17.06 -9.35 -2.39
CA ALA A 66 -16.29 -8.26 -1.82
C ALA A 66 -16.98 -7.63 -0.60
N LEU A 67 -16.17 -7.18 0.34
CA LEU A 67 -16.61 -6.50 1.56
C LEU A 67 -15.46 -5.68 2.15
N THR A 68 -15.75 -4.86 3.15
CA THR A 68 -14.70 -4.21 3.93
C THR A 68 -14.69 -4.72 5.37
N ALA A 69 -13.52 -4.78 6.00
CA ALA A 69 -13.33 -5.19 7.38
C ALA A 69 -12.31 -4.31 8.10
N PRO A 70 -12.42 -4.14 9.46
CA PRO A 70 -11.50 -3.31 10.23
C PRO A 70 -10.04 -3.75 10.08
N ALA A 71 -9.20 -2.90 9.48
CA ALA A 71 -7.84 -3.22 9.07
C ALA A 71 -6.95 -3.68 10.24
N HIS A 72 -6.82 -2.83 11.25
CA HIS A 72 -5.94 -3.12 12.39
C HIS A 72 -6.41 -4.32 13.22
N THR A 73 -7.73 -4.48 13.40
CA THR A 73 -8.28 -5.62 14.14
C THR A 73 -8.01 -6.92 13.39
N LEU A 74 -8.25 -6.94 12.08
CA LEU A 74 -7.98 -8.11 11.25
C LEU A 74 -6.49 -8.46 11.26
N TYR A 75 -5.60 -7.48 11.08
CA TYR A 75 -4.15 -7.66 11.17
C TYR A 75 -3.73 -8.26 12.52
N GLU A 76 -4.20 -7.69 13.65
CA GLU A 76 -3.85 -8.18 14.99
C GLU A 76 -4.34 -9.62 15.24
N ILE A 77 -5.50 -9.99 14.71
CA ILE A 77 -5.99 -11.37 14.80
C ILE A 77 -5.06 -12.31 14.02
N ILE A 78 -4.83 -12.02 12.73
CA ILE A 78 -4.02 -12.88 11.86
C ILE A 78 -2.58 -13.01 12.39
N ARG A 79 -1.99 -11.91 12.90
CA ARG A 79 -0.65 -11.89 13.46
C ARG A 79 -0.49 -12.82 14.67
N LYS A 80 -1.53 -12.97 15.49
CA LYS A 80 -1.51 -13.79 16.71
C LYS A 80 -1.91 -15.25 16.50
N LEU A 81 -2.35 -15.62 15.30
CA LEU A 81 -2.62 -17.02 14.98
C LEU A 81 -1.31 -17.80 14.84
N PRO A 82 -1.29 -19.10 15.20
CA PRO A 82 -0.14 -19.98 14.98
C PRO A 82 0.23 -20.10 13.49
N ASP A 83 1.51 -20.32 13.21
CA ASP A 83 2.01 -20.55 11.87
C ASP A 83 1.49 -21.87 11.27
N GLY A 84 1.49 -21.96 9.93
CA GLY A 84 1.09 -23.16 9.20
C GLY A 84 -0.43 -23.44 9.22
N MET A 85 -1.26 -22.47 9.63
CA MET A 85 -2.72 -22.63 9.65
C MET A 85 -3.38 -22.03 8.41
N ASP A 86 -4.45 -22.69 7.97
CA ASP A 86 -5.40 -22.11 7.03
C ASP A 86 -6.41 -21.22 7.77
N VAL A 87 -6.61 -20.01 7.27
CA VAL A 87 -7.62 -19.06 7.70
C VAL A 87 -8.80 -19.14 6.76
N LYS A 88 -9.98 -19.41 7.30
CA LYS A 88 -11.25 -19.39 6.56
C LYS A 88 -11.96 -18.09 6.82
N LEU A 89 -12.34 -17.39 5.75
CA LEU A 89 -13.13 -16.17 5.79
C LEU A 89 -14.49 -16.44 5.15
N GLU A 90 -15.57 -16.14 5.88
CA GLU A 90 -16.92 -16.39 5.42
C GLU A 90 -17.86 -15.26 5.82
N VAL A 91 -18.70 -14.82 4.89
CA VAL A 91 -19.84 -13.94 5.14
C VAL A 91 -21.09 -14.60 4.58
N ALA A 92 -22.04 -14.87 5.44
CA ALA A 92 -23.35 -15.33 5.01
C ALA A 92 -24.15 -14.16 4.41
N PRO A 93 -25.00 -14.41 3.39
CA PRO A 93 -25.74 -13.34 2.68
C PRO A 93 -26.60 -12.44 3.58
N ALA A 94 -27.06 -12.94 4.73
CA ALA A 94 -27.90 -12.21 5.69
C ALA A 94 -27.10 -11.57 6.84
N GLU A 95 -25.79 -11.81 6.93
CA GLU A 95 -24.98 -11.36 8.05
C GLU A 95 -24.11 -10.17 7.64
N GLN A 96 -24.15 -9.09 8.43
CA GLN A 96 -23.23 -7.96 8.30
C GLN A 96 -21.96 -8.19 9.13
N ARG A 97 -21.44 -9.41 9.09
CA ARG A 97 -20.24 -9.82 9.83
C ARG A 97 -19.40 -10.79 9.05
N LEU A 98 -18.10 -10.53 9.02
CA LEU A 98 -17.10 -11.45 8.54
C LEU A 98 -16.74 -12.43 9.65
N THR A 99 -17.02 -13.70 9.42
CA THR A 99 -16.56 -14.79 10.29
C THR A 99 -15.18 -15.24 9.84
N LEU A 100 -14.21 -15.20 10.76
CA LEU A 100 -12.86 -15.70 10.58
C LEU A 100 -12.68 -16.94 11.47
N VAL A 101 -12.26 -18.05 10.87
CA VAL A 101 -12.00 -19.32 11.56
C VAL A 101 -10.59 -19.80 11.25
N ALA A 102 -9.85 -20.11 12.32
CA ALA A 102 -8.52 -20.70 12.23
C ALA A 102 -8.35 -21.73 13.35
N GLY A 103 -8.30 -23.03 13.00
CA GLY A 103 -8.30 -24.12 13.96
C GLY A 103 -9.54 -24.07 14.90
N ARG A 104 -9.29 -23.87 16.19
CA ARG A 104 -10.36 -23.75 17.22
C ARG A 104 -10.80 -22.30 17.44
N SER A 105 -10.10 -21.33 16.88
CA SER A 105 -10.41 -19.91 17.08
C SER A 105 -11.46 -19.44 16.08
N ARG A 106 -12.44 -18.70 16.57
CA ARG A 106 -13.51 -18.08 15.77
C ARG A 106 -13.69 -16.63 16.18
N PHE A 107 -13.68 -15.74 15.19
CA PHE A 107 -13.89 -14.31 15.37
C PHE A 107 -15.00 -13.84 14.45
N ALA A 108 -15.71 -12.79 14.86
CA ALA A 108 -16.74 -12.14 14.05
C ALA A 108 -16.44 -10.63 14.01
N LEU A 109 -16.15 -10.11 12.83
CA LEU A 109 -15.83 -8.72 12.59
C LEU A 109 -17.00 -8.00 11.91
N PRO A 110 -17.31 -6.75 12.27
CA PRO A 110 -18.28 -5.96 11.54
C PRO A 110 -17.74 -5.69 10.13
N VAL A 111 -18.66 -5.64 9.15
CA VAL A 111 -18.32 -5.32 7.76
C VAL A 111 -19.14 -4.13 7.26
N MET A 112 -18.59 -3.43 6.25
CA MET A 112 -19.31 -2.42 5.49
C MET A 112 -19.33 -2.84 4.01
N GLN A 113 -20.22 -2.24 3.23
CA GLN A 113 -20.39 -2.58 1.82
C GLN A 113 -19.13 -2.21 1.04
N ALA A 114 -18.71 -3.10 0.14
CA ALA A 114 -17.57 -2.85 -0.74
C ALA A 114 -17.81 -1.65 -1.69
N SER A 115 -19.08 -1.42 -2.08
CA SER A 115 -19.48 -0.28 -2.93
C SER A 115 -19.19 1.08 -2.32
N ASP A 116 -19.11 1.16 -1.01
CA ASP A 116 -18.89 2.42 -0.29
C ASP A 116 -17.40 2.73 -0.12
N PHE A 117 -16.53 1.76 -0.47
CA PHE A 117 -15.08 1.94 -0.36
C PHE A 117 -14.55 2.81 -1.50
N PRO A 118 -13.83 3.92 -1.19
CA PRO A 118 -13.35 4.87 -2.19
C PRO A 118 -12.08 4.34 -2.88
N LEU A 119 -12.25 3.61 -3.98
CA LEU A 119 -11.13 3.20 -4.83
C LEU A 119 -10.61 4.40 -5.64
N MET A 120 -9.31 4.56 -5.69
CA MET A 120 -8.66 5.53 -6.56
C MET A 120 -8.75 5.06 -8.01
N LYS A 121 -9.14 5.97 -8.92
CA LYS A 121 -9.16 5.64 -10.35
C LYS A 121 -7.73 5.60 -10.88
N SER A 122 -7.34 4.44 -11.39
CA SER A 122 -6.02 4.22 -11.99
C SER A 122 -5.96 4.50 -13.50
N GLU A 123 -6.91 5.26 -14.03
CA GLU A 123 -7.02 5.53 -15.47
C GLU A 123 -6.29 6.82 -15.85
N GLY A 124 -5.62 6.81 -17.00
CA GLY A 124 -5.08 8.02 -17.63
C GLY A 124 -3.69 8.43 -17.20
N TYR A 125 -2.83 7.50 -16.79
CA TYR A 125 -1.41 7.80 -16.58
C TYR A 125 -0.77 8.33 -17.87
N LYS A 126 -0.17 9.52 -17.79
CA LYS A 126 0.47 10.19 -18.93
C LYS A 126 1.85 9.64 -19.24
N SER A 127 2.50 9.03 -18.27
CA SER A 127 3.84 8.45 -18.39
C SER A 127 3.94 7.22 -17.53
N THR A 128 4.55 6.16 -18.03
CA THR A 128 4.85 4.92 -17.30
C THR A 128 6.27 4.47 -17.67
N PHE A 129 7.04 4.06 -16.68
CA PHE A 129 8.39 3.53 -16.87
C PHE A 129 8.71 2.52 -15.78
N THR A 130 9.71 1.70 -16.02
CA THR A 130 10.25 0.74 -15.04
C THR A 130 11.53 1.29 -14.45
N ILE A 131 11.67 1.16 -13.14
CA ILE A 131 12.90 1.50 -12.40
C ILE A 131 13.30 0.31 -11.53
N ASP A 132 14.60 0.03 -11.45
CA ASP A 132 15.10 -1.00 -10.56
C ASP A 132 14.82 -0.65 -9.10
N ARG A 133 14.39 -1.66 -8.34
CA ARG A 133 14.06 -1.52 -6.93
C ARG A 133 15.20 -0.93 -6.10
N SER A 134 16.43 -1.42 -6.32
CA SER A 134 17.63 -0.93 -5.65
C SER A 134 17.90 0.55 -5.94
N ASP A 135 17.63 0.99 -7.15
CA ASP A 135 17.81 2.38 -7.58
C ASP A 135 16.77 3.29 -6.92
N LEU A 136 15.51 2.90 -6.92
CA LEU A 136 14.45 3.65 -6.23
C LEU A 136 14.72 3.74 -4.72
N ALA A 137 15.11 2.61 -4.09
CA ALA A 137 15.46 2.56 -2.68
C ALA A 137 16.65 3.49 -2.36
N ARG A 138 17.66 3.53 -3.24
CA ARG A 138 18.82 4.40 -3.11
C ARG A 138 18.44 5.89 -3.25
N LEU A 139 17.66 6.26 -4.25
CA LEU A 139 17.18 7.64 -4.44
C LEU A 139 16.41 8.13 -3.21
N ILE A 140 15.45 7.34 -2.72
CA ILE A 140 14.66 7.65 -1.53
C ILE A 140 15.56 7.69 -0.29
N GLY A 141 16.38 6.68 -0.07
CA GLY A 141 17.25 6.57 1.11
C GLY A 141 18.23 7.73 1.25
N LYS A 142 18.73 8.26 0.11
CA LYS A 142 19.67 9.39 0.08
C LYS A 142 19.03 10.75 0.29
N THR A 143 17.69 10.87 0.18
CA THR A 143 17.01 12.17 0.20
C THR A 143 15.99 12.32 1.32
N ARG A 144 15.32 11.24 1.76
CA ARG A 144 14.22 11.29 2.72
C ARG A 144 14.51 12.01 4.04
N PHE A 145 15.77 12.00 4.50
CA PHE A 145 16.16 12.64 5.76
C PHE A 145 16.10 14.19 5.72
N ALA A 146 16.06 14.78 4.52
CA ALA A 146 15.96 16.21 4.32
C ALA A 146 14.54 16.71 4.06
N ILE A 147 13.53 15.82 4.11
CA ILE A 147 12.11 16.21 3.99
C ILE A 147 11.72 17.08 5.19
N SER A 148 11.03 18.20 4.93
CA SER A 148 10.48 19.06 5.98
C SER A 148 9.38 18.34 6.78
N THR A 149 9.27 18.68 8.06
CA THR A 149 8.17 18.25 8.93
C THR A 149 7.18 19.37 9.22
N GLU A 150 7.39 20.56 8.68
CA GLU A 150 6.51 21.72 8.86
C GLU A 150 5.28 21.60 7.96
N GLU A 151 4.10 21.43 8.54
CA GLU A 151 2.85 21.24 7.80
C GLU A 151 2.46 22.45 6.94
N THR A 152 2.86 23.66 7.34
CA THR A 152 2.59 24.89 6.58
C THR A 152 3.37 24.99 5.26
N ARG A 153 4.45 24.22 5.14
CA ARG A 153 5.30 24.18 3.93
C ARG A 153 5.08 22.89 3.16
N TYR A 154 3.81 22.63 2.77
CA TYR A 154 3.42 21.36 2.14
C TYR A 154 4.26 20.98 0.92
N TYR A 155 4.79 21.95 0.16
CA TYR A 155 5.67 21.75 -0.99
C TYR A 155 7.10 21.25 -0.62
N LEU A 156 7.48 21.30 0.66
CA LEU A 156 8.72 20.71 1.19
C LEU A 156 8.49 19.38 1.92
N ASN A 157 7.22 18.96 2.07
CA ASN A 157 6.85 17.75 2.81
C ASN A 157 6.95 16.48 1.97
N GLY A 158 7.94 16.41 1.08
CA GLY A 158 8.12 15.25 0.22
C GLY A 158 9.46 15.27 -0.50
N ILE A 159 9.63 14.31 -1.39
CA ILE A 159 10.75 14.24 -2.31
C ILE A 159 10.28 14.71 -3.69
N TYR A 160 10.93 15.70 -4.24
CA TYR A 160 10.70 16.18 -5.59
C TYR A 160 11.45 15.29 -6.58
N PHE A 161 10.68 14.57 -7.41
CA PHE A 161 11.21 13.77 -8.51
C PHE A 161 11.00 14.50 -9.84
N HIS A 162 12.04 14.58 -10.64
CA HIS A 162 11.99 15.16 -11.98
C HIS A 162 13.08 14.58 -12.88
N VAL A 163 12.87 14.63 -14.18
CA VAL A 163 13.91 14.33 -15.15
C VAL A 163 14.60 15.64 -15.54
N ALA A 164 15.91 15.67 -15.41
CA ALA A 164 16.76 16.79 -15.84
C ALA A 164 17.61 16.33 -17.03
N THR A 165 17.67 17.15 -18.07
CA THR A 165 18.52 16.91 -19.24
C THR A 165 19.73 17.83 -19.17
N ASP A 166 20.91 17.25 -19.24
CA ASP A 166 22.16 17.98 -19.34
C ASP A 166 23.01 17.49 -20.56
N LYS A 167 24.25 17.96 -20.66
CA LYS A 167 25.13 17.58 -21.77
C LYS A 167 25.51 16.10 -21.81
N GLY A 168 25.29 15.36 -20.73
CA GLY A 168 25.58 13.92 -20.58
C GLY A 168 24.39 13.01 -20.80
N GLY A 169 23.17 13.56 -20.93
CA GLY A 169 21.94 12.76 -21.08
C GLY A 169 20.83 13.18 -20.12
N SER A 170 19.82 12.35 -20.02
CA SER A 170 18.69 12.56 -19.10
C SER A 170 18.94 11.85 -17.77
N LEU A 171 18.76 12.56 -16.67
CA LEU A 171 18.94 12.07 -15.31
C LEU A 171 17.61 12.12 -14.54
N LEU A 172 17.26 11.04 -13.88
CA LEU A 172 16.19 11.05 -12.88
C LEU A 172 16.75 11.56 -11.56
N ARG A 173 16.22 12.66 -11.07
CA ARG A 173 16.64 13.32 -9.83
C ARG A 173 15.59 13.21 -8.75
N ALA A 174 16.05 12.95 -7.54
CA ALA A 174 15.28 13.03 -6.29
C ALA A 174 15.90 14.14 -5.44
N VAL A 175 15.07 15.09 -5.00
CA VAL A 175 15.51 16.25 -4.20
C VAL A 175 14.60 16.45 -3.01
N ALA A 176 15.17 16.68 -1.84
CA ALA A 176 14.43 17.06 -0.63
C ALA A 176 15.17 18.18 0.11
N THR A 177 14.40 19.07 0.75
CA THR A 177 14.94 20.14 1.58
C THR A 177 13.95 20.53 2.67
N ASP A 178 14.45 20.94 3.83
CA ASP A 178 13.69 21.54 4.92
C ASP A 178 13.95 23.05 5.08
N GLY A 179 14.73 23.64 4.14
CA GLY A 179 15.14 25.03 4.17
C GLY A 179 16.46 25.29 4.89
N HIS A 180 17.01 24.30 5.62
CA HIS A 180 18.30 24.36 6.33
C HIS A 180 19.35 23.46 5.69
N ARG A 181 18.90 22.36 5.09
CA ARG A 181 19.72 21.40 4.36
C ARG A 181 19.00 20.96 3.09
N LEU A 182 19.77 20.53 2.12
CA LEU A 182 19.28 19.97 0.86
C LEU A 182 19.99 18.65 0.60
N ALA A 183 19.22 17.63 0.21
CA ALA A 183 19.74 16.38 -0.29
C ALA A 183 19.32 16.19 -1.75
N LEU A 184 20.26 15.77 -2.58
CA LEU A 184 20.06 15.44 -3.99
C LEU A 184 20.68 14.07 -4.26
N ALA A 185 19.94 13.23 -4.96
CA ALA A 185 20.43 11.99 -5.52
C ALA A 185 19.95 11.86 -6.97
N GLU A 186 20.80 11.31 -7.83
CA GLU A 186 20.49 11.16 -9.25
C GLU A 186 21.01 9.85 -9.82
N GLN A 187 20.47 9.47 -10.95
CA GLN A 187 20.89 8.35 -11.78
C GLN A 187 20.47 8.58 -13.22
N ASP A 188 20.95 7.76 -14.13
CA ASP A 188 20.47 7.77 -15.51
C ASP A 188 18.95 7.58 -15.54
N ALA A 189 18.26 8.38 -16.34
CA ALA A 189 16.81 8.33 -16.44
C ALA A 189 16.39 7.00 -17.08
N PRO A 190 15.48 6.22 -16.44
CA PRO A 190 14.95 5.02 -17.04
C PRO A 190 14.25 5.31 -18.36
N GLY A 191 14.36 4.39 -19.33
CA GLY A 191 13.67 4.54 -20.62
C GLY A 191 12.15 4.69 -20.42
N GLY A 192 11.56 5.68 -21.10
CA GLY A 192 10.15 6.05 -20.97
C GLY A 192 9.85 7.09 -19.88
N SER A 193 10.86 7.48 -19.09
CA SER A 193 10.69 8.51 -18.04
C SER A 193 10.84 9.94 -18.56
N GLU A 194 11.26 10.15 -19.81
CA GLU A 194 11.56 11.47 -20.40
C GLU A 194 10.35 12.41 -20.41
N SER A 195 9.14 11.83 -20.50
CA SER A 195 7.87 12.56 -20.47
C SER A 195 7.24 12.64 -19.07
N MET A 196 7.93 12.16 -18.03
CA MET A 196 7.43 12.21 -16.66
C MET A 196 7.29 13.67 -16.21
N PRO A 197 6.09 14.09 -15.81
CA PRO A 197 5.95 15.41 -15.21
C PRO A 197 6.69 15.43 -13.86
N PRO A 198 7.27 16.59 -13.46
CA PRO A 198 7.84 16.72 -12.15
C PRO A 198 6.76 16.51 -11.07
N VAL A 199 7.07 15.69 -10.06
CA VAL A 199 6.14 15.33 -9.00
C VAL A 199 6.80 15.44 -7.62
N ILE A 200 6.00 15.77 -6.61
CA ILE A 200 6.43 15.66 -5.22
C ILE A 200 5.78 14.38 -4.65
N LEU A 201 6.61 13.42 -4.24
CA LEU A 201 6.15 12.27 -3.48
C LEU A 201 5.98 12.69 -2.01
N PRO A 202 4.76 12.72 -1.46
CA PRO A 202 4.52 13.13 -0.09
C PRO A 202 5.29 12.26 0.91
N ARG A 203 5.64 12.81 2.05
CA ARG A 203 6.40 12.12 3.11
C ARG A 203 5.77 10.77 3.51
N LYS A 204 4.44 10.68 3.58
CA LYS A 204 3.74 9.43 3.88
C LYS A 204 3.96 8.39 2.78
N THR A 205 3.81 8.79 1.51
CA THR A 205 4.09 7.94 0.34
C THR A 205 5.54 7.44 0.34
N VAL A 206 6.50 8.33 0.64
CA VAL A 206 7.93 7.97 0.76
C VAL A 206 8.16 6.94 1.87
N ALA A 207 7.49 7.07 3.00
CA ALA A 207 7.60 6.12 4.11
C ALA A 207 7.04 4.74 3.72
N GLU A 208 5.87 4.69 3.07
CA GLU A 208 5.25 3.45 2.61
C GLU A 208 6.08 2.77 1.51
N LEU A 209 6.57 3.53 0.52
CA LEU A 209 7.47 3.01 -0.49
C LEU A 209 8.76 2.43 0.11
N SER A 210 9.38 3.15 1.06
CA SER A 210 10.58 2.64 1.75
C SER A 210 10.31 1.31 2.42
N ARG A 211 9.18 1.19 3.15
CA ARG A 211 8.79 -0.04 3.83
C ARG A 211 8.57 -1.19 2.84
N LEU A 212 7.83 -0.96 1.76
CA LEU A 212 7.58 -1.98 0.73
C LEU A 212 8.87 -2.41 0.00
N LEU A 213 9.79 -1.47 -0.22
CA LEU A 213 11.09 -1.76 -0.80
C LEU A 213 11.99 -2.57 0.14
N ASP A 214 11.88 -2.39 1.46
CA ASP A 214 12.64 -3.15 2.46
C ASP A 214 12.08 -4.57 2.66
N ASP A 215 10.74 -4.75 2.69
CA ASP A 215 10.06 -6.03 2.97
C ASP A 215 10.33 -7.13 1.92
N SER A 216 10.64 -6.76 0.69
CA SER A 216 10.92 -7.71 -0.38
C SER A 216 12.36 -8.24 -0.39
N ASN A 217 13.20 -7.93 0.63
CA ASN A 217 14.53 -8.52 0.80
C ASN A 217 14.50 -10.00 1.30
N GLY A 218 13.34 -10.63 1.32
CA GLY A 218 13.11 -11.99 1.81
C GLY A 218 12.89 -13.04 0.72
N GLU A 219 13.24 -12.79 -0.55
CA GLU A 219 13.32 -13.81 -1.60
C GLU A 219 14.59 -13.64 -2.40
#